data_180e57558400244fb25d03878f2a0e38
#
_entry.id   180e57558400244fb25d03878f2a0e38
#
_cell.length_a   1.000
_cell.length_b   1.000
_cell.length_c   1.000
_cell.angle_alpha   90.00
_cell.angle_beta   90.00
_cell.angle_gamma   90.00
#
_symmetry.space_group_name_H-M   'P 1'
#
loop_
_entity.id
_entity.type
_entity.pdbx_description
1 polymer ?
#
loop_
_entity_poly.entity_id
_entity_poly.type
_entity_poly.pdbx_seq_one_letter_code
_entity_poly.pdbx_strand_id
1 'polypeptide(L)'
;PKALAGYGIGKDAYSNEKEMFDMVHAMRTRIITSKEFDKKHILGAILFEQTMDRDIEGIPTADYLWDKRGVLPFLKVDKGLADLAEGVQLMKPMPDLEALLQRAVQKHIFGTKMRSVIKEANPAGIKKVIDQQFEIGLQIAKHGLVPIIEPEVDIHSPDKSKCEDILKKEIREHIAKLPKDVLIMLKLSIPTQADLYKEFIDNPQVVRVVALSGGYSREEANALLAKN
;
A
#
# COMPACT_ATOMS: atom_id res chain seq x y z
N PRO A 1 13.42 13.43 5.65
CA PRO A 1 12.13 12.88 5.22
C PRO A 1 10.96 13.69 5.77
N LYS A 2 9.84 13.81 5.00
CA LYS A 2 8.63 14.52 5.47
C LYS A 2 8.12 13.99 6.82
N ALA A 3 8.29 12.69 7.08
CA ALA A 3 7.88 12.08 8.34
C ALA A 3 8.60 12.67 9.56
N LEU A 4 9.91 12.83 9.52
CA LEU A 4 10.66 13.43 10.63
C LEU A 4 10.27 14.89 10.87
N ALA A 5 10.12 15.67 9.79
CA ALA A 5 9.68 17.07 9.89
C ALA A 5 8.29 17.20 10.52
N GLY A 6 7.37 16.29 10.23
CA GLY A 6 6.04 16.23 10.87
C GLY A 6 6.08 15.97 12.39
N TYR A 7 7.19 15.43 12.89
CA TYR A 7 7.45 15.22 14.32
C TYR A 7 8.39 16.27 14.92
N GLY A 8 8.61 17.39 14.22
CA GLY A 8 9.46 18.49 14.70
C GLY A 8 10.96 18.23 14.59
N ILE A 9 11.39 17.17 13.89
CA ILE A 9 12.80 16.83 13.70
C ILE A 9 13.28 17.47 12.39
N GLY A 10 14.10 18.52 12.50
CA GLY A 10 14.68 19.25 11.37
C GLY A 10 15.79 18.47 10.64
N LYS A 11 16.22 19.00 9.49
CA LYS A 11 17.32 18.43 8.71
C LYS A 11 18.70 18.56 9.41
N ASP A 12 18.82 19.46 10.34
CA ASP A 12 19.99 19.71 11.18
C ASP A 12 20.18 18.67 12.29
N ALA A 13 19.18 17.85 12.54
CA ALA A 13 19.21 16.81 13.56
C ALA A 13 20.01 15.54 13.16
N TYR A 14 20.44 15.42 11.90
CA TYR A 14 21.23 14.30 11.40
C TYR A 14 22.22 14.75 10.33
N SER A 15 23.43 14.15 10.34
CA SER A 15 24.54 14.52 9.46
C SER A 15 24.69 13.63 8.24
N ASN A 16 24.10 12.43 8.28
CA ASN A 16 24.20 11.44 7.22
C ASN A 16 22.95 10.55 7.14
N GLU A 17 22.90 9.73 6.10
CA GLU A 17 21.75 8.86 5.81
C GLU A 17 21.53 7.80 6.91
N LYS A 18 22.61 7.26 7.47
CA LYS A 18 22.51 6.26 8.56
C LYS A 18 21.81 6.87 9.78
N GLU A 19 22.25 8.03 10.25
CA GLU A 19 21.64 8.75 11.38
C GLU A 19 20.17 9.08 11.11
N MET A 20 19.87 9.52 9.87
CA MET A 20 18.51 9.78 9.45
C MET A 20 17.63 8.54 9.57
N PHE A 21 18.09 7.37 9.10
CA PHE A 21 17.34 6.12 9.22
C PHE A 21 17.24 5.61 10.65
N ASP A 22 18.24 5.84 11.48
CA ASP A 22 18.19 5.52 12.91
C ASP A 22 17.10 6.36 13.61
N MET A 23 17.00 7.64 13.31
CA MET A 23 15.92 8.51 13.81
C MET A 23 14.53 8.08 13.30
N VAL A 24 14.42 7.73 12.02
CA VAL A 24 13.16 7.21 11.45
C VAL A 24 12.76 5.94 12.16
N HIS A 25 13.70 5.03 12.41
CA HIS A 25 13.41 3.78 13.12
C HIS A 25 13.00 4.04 14.56
N ALA A 26 13.71 4.90 15.28
CA ALA A 26 13.36 5.28 16.65
C ALA A 26 11.94 5.91 16.73
N MET A 27 11.59 6.77 15.78
CA MET A 27 10.24 7.33 15.68
C MET A 27 9.19 6.23 15.46
N ARG A 28 9.41 5.30 14.51
CA ARG A 28 8.49 4.20 14.22
C ARG A 28 8.38 3.24 15.40
N THR A 29 9.50 2.95 16.08
CA THR A 29 9.50 2.14 17.30
C THR A 29 8.58 2.75 18.36
N ARG A 30 8.68 4.07 18.64
CA ARG A 30 7.79 4.74 19.60
C ARG A 30 6.31 4.59 19.23
N ILE A 31 5.98 4.65 17.92
CA ILE A 31 4.60 4.46 17.45
C ILE A 31 4.17 3.01 17.71
N ILE A 32 4.94 2.04 17.25
CA ILE A 32 4.61 0.60 17.32
C ILE A 32 4.55 0.10 18.77
N THR A 33 5.38 0.64 19.66
CA THR A 33 5.40 0.26 21.08
C THR A 33 4.35 0.98 21.93
N SER A 34 3.67 2.00 21.37
CA SER A 34 2.55 2.67 22.06
C SER A 34 1.46 1.69 22.47
N LYS A 35 0.84 1.93 23.62
CA LYS A 35 -0.26 1.09 24.13
C LYS A 35 -1.50 1.13 23.22
N GLU A 36 -1.68 2.22 22.49
CA GLU A 36 -2.80 2.41 21.56
C GLU A 36 -2.58 1.73 20.20
N PHE A 37 -1.35 1.25 19.93
CA PHE A 37 -1.01 0.57 18.69
C PHE A 37 -1.25 -0.93 18.83
N ASP A 38 -2.47 -1.39 18.63
CA ASP A 38 -2.86 -2.79 18.79
C ASP A 38 -3.96 -3.23 17.80
N LYS A 39 -4.22 -4.54 17.76
CA LYS A 39 -5.22 -5.17 16.90
C LYS A 39 -6.67 -4.67 17.08
N LYS A 40 -6.99 -3.95 18.15
CA LYS A 40 -8.34 -3.39 18.35
C LYS A 40 -8.61 -2.25 17.37
N HIS A 41 -7.56 -1.53 16.97
CA HIS A 41 -7.64 -0.35 16.13
C HIS A 41 -6.92 -0.50 14.80
N ILE A 42 -5.90 -1.38 14.71
CA ILE A 42 -5.00 -1.48 13.58
C ILE A 42 -4.94 -2.93 13.09
N LEU A 43 -5.43 -3.16 11.89
CA LEU A 43 -5.39 -4.48 11.25
C LEU A 43 -4.00 -4.83 10.76
N GLY A 44 -3.32 -3.88 10.11
CA GLY A 44 -2.01 -4.09 9.51
C GLY A 44 -1.19 -2.82 9.45
N ALA A 45 0.11 -2.97 9.34
CA ALA A 45 1.07 -1.89 9.18
C ALA A 45 1.95 -2.11 7.97
N ILE A 46 2.10 -1.08 7.13
CA ILE A 46 2.94 -1.14 5.93
C ILE A 46 4.33 -0.62 6.28
N LEU A 47 5.30 -1.53 6.30
CA LEU A 47 6.69 -1.25 6.60
C LEU A 47 7.44 -0.82 5.34
N PHE A 48 8.41 0.05 5.51
CA PHE A 48 9.48 0.22 4.54
C PHE A 48 10.57 -0.82 4.79
N GLU A 49 11.34 -1.14 3.76
CA GLU A 49 12.44 -2.10 3.78
C GLU A 49 13.39 -1.87 4.97
N GLN A 50 13.82 -0.62 5.19
CA GLN A 50 14.66 -0.20 6.32
C GLN A 50 14.06 -0.50 7.70
N THR A 51 12.75 -0.58 7.83
CA THR A 51 12.08 -0.91 9.09
C THR A 51 11.90 -2.41 9.24
N MET A 52 11.60 -3.11 8.15
CA MET A 52 11.51 -4.57 8.12
C MET A 52 12.84 -5.22 8.55
N ASP A 53 13.96 -4.66 8.09
CA ASP A 53 15.30 -5.23 8.34
C ASP A 53 15.83 -4.98 9.75
N ARG A 54 15.13 -4.19 10.58
CA ARG A 54 15.53 -3.81 11.94
C ARG A 54 14.67 -4.49 13.00
N ASP A 55 15.15 -4.42 14.23
CA ASP A 55 14.49 -5.00 15.40
C ASP A 55 13.84 -3.91 16.26
N ILE A 56 12.78 -4.29 16.96
CA ILE A 56 12.14 -3.52 18.03
C ILE A 56 12.31 -4.34 19.32
N GLU A 57 12.96 -3.76 20.33
CA GLU A 57 13.25 -4.45 21.61
C GLU A 57 13.93 -5.82 21.42
N GLY A 58 14.84 -5.92 20.43
CA GLY A 58 15.56 -7.16 20.11
C GLY A 58 14.75 -8.22 19.37
N ILE A 59 13.54 -7.88 18.90
CA ILE A 59 12.67 -8.77 18.12
C ILE A 59 12.54 -8.20 16.70
N PRO A 60 12.66 -9.01 15.62
CA PRO A 60 12.39 -8.53 14.26
C PRO A 60 11.09 -7.75 14.17
N THR A 61 11.09 -6.63 13.48
CA THR A 61 9.93 -5.69 13.49
C THR A 61 8.61 -6.37 13.09
N ALA A 62 8.64 -7.28 12.11
CA ALA A 62 7.43 -7.98 11.68
C ALA A 62 6.91 -8.93 12.77
N ASP A 63 7.80 -9.67 13.43
CA ASP A 63 7.44 -10.56 14.53
C ASP A 63 6.91 -9.75 15.74
N TYR A 64 7.53 -8.61 16.04
CA TYR A 64 7.03 -7.72 17.10
C TYR A 64 5.60 -7.25 16.80
N LEU A 65 5.33 -6.84 15.56
CA LEU A 65 3.97 -6.43 15.14
C LEU A 65 2.96 -7.56 15.34
N TRP A 66 3.30 -8.77 14.92
CA TRP A 66 2.40 -9.91 15.01
C TRP A 66 2.25 -10.41 16.45
N ASP A 67 3.34 -10.75 17.11
CA ASP A 67 3.32 -11.43 18.41
C ASP A 67 2.95 -10.50 19.57
N LYS A 68 3.40 -9.23 19.53
CA LYS A 68 3.19 -8.28 20.64
C LYS A 68 1.99 -7.37 20.43
N ARG A 69 1.59 -7.12 19.17
CA ARG A 69 0.53 -6.17 18.83
C ARG A 69 -0.69 -6.82 18.16
N GLY A 70 -0.54 -7.99 17.58
CA GLY A 70 -1.56 -8.68 16.79
C GLY A 70 -1.87 -7.93 15.48
N VAL A 71 -0.88 -7.24 14.93
CA VAL A 71 -0.97 -6.39 13.73
C VAL A 71 -0.22 -7.05 12.58
N LEU A 72 -0.88 -7.22 11.43
CA LEU A 72 -0.29 -7.86 10.24
C LEU A 72 0.82 -6.97 9.63
N PRO A 73 2.04 -7.51 9.44
CA PRO A 73 3.11 -6.77 8.80
C PRO A 73 3.02 -6.86 7.27
N PHE A 74 2.96 -5.72 6.59
CA PHE A 74 3.07 -5.59 5.14
C PHE A 74 4.36 -4.88 4.76
N LEU A 75 4.90 -5.16 3.57
CA LEU A 75 6.09 -4.51 3.05
C LEU A 75 5.75 -3.64 1.83
N LYS A 76 6.17 -2.37 1.83
CA LYS A 76 6.16 -1.54 0.62
C LYS A 76 7.29 -1.99 -0.31
N VAL A 77 6.93 -2.51 -1.49
CA VAL A 77 7.89 -3.03 -2.47
C VAL A 77 8.17 -2.07 -3.63
N ASP A 78 7.25 -1.17 -3.98
CA ASP A 78 7.46 -0.23 -5.08
C ASP A 78 8.62 0.75 -4.81
N LYS A 79 9.36 1.10 -5.85
CA LYS A 79 10.50 2.04 -5.82
C LYS A 79 10.09 3.47 -6.21
N GLY A 80 8.80 3.78 -6.12
CA GLY A 80 8.21 5.07 -6.49
C GLY A 80 7.58 5.06 -7.86
N LEU A 81 7.12 6.24 -8.29
CA LEU A 81 6.38 6.42 -9.54
C LEU A 81 7.31 6.77 -10.69
N ALA A 82 7.03 6.23 -11.87
CA ALA A 82 7.60 6.65 -13.14
C ALA A 82 7.02 8.02 -13.56
N ASP A 83 7.53 8.58 -14.64
CA ASP A 83 7.03 9.83 -15.21
C ASP A 83 5.57 9.68 -15.66
N LEU A 84 4.85 10.80 -15.70
CA LEU A 84 3.48 10.84 -16.18
C LEU A 84 3.44 10.55 -17.69
N ALA A 85 2.69 9.53 -18.08
CA ALA A 85 2.43 9.19 -19.46
C ALA A 85 1.00 8.65 -19.61
N GLU A 86 0.32 9.02 -20.67
CA GLU A 86 -1.08 8.57 -20.95
C GLU A 86 -2.03 8.79 -19.75
N GLY A 87 -1.85 9.90 -19.02
CA GLY A 87 -2.69 10.27 -17.89
C GLY A 87 -2.45 9.42 -16.62
N VAL A 88 -1.39 8.59 -16.58
CA VAL A 88 -1.07 7.72 -15.44
C VAL A 88 0.41 7.75 -15.09
N GLN A 89 0.74 7.34 -13.87
CA GLN A 89 2.10 7.07 -13.43
C GLN A 89 2.22 5.61 -13.01
N LEU A 90 2.93 4.83 -13.80
CA LEU A 90 3.28 3.45 -13.47
C LEU A 90 4.28 3.39 -12.32
N MET A 91 4.48 2.23 -11.76
CA MET A 91 5.61 1.99 -10.85
C MET A 91 6.93 1.97 -11.63
N LYS A 92 7.99 2.48 -11.02
CA LYS A 92 9.35 2.30 -11.52
C LYS A 92 9.73 0.82 -11.55
N PRO A 93 10.66 0.41 -12.45
CA PRO A 93 11.19 -0.95 -12.45
C PRO A 93 11.71 -1.37 -11.08
N MET A 94 11.51 -2.63 -10.75
CA MET A 94 11.95 -3.24 -9.49
C MET A 94 12.87 -4.45 -9.78
N PRO A 95 14.12 -4.22 -10.22
CA PRO A 95 15.02 -5.30 -10.63
C PRO A 95 15.34 -6.29 -9.51
N ASP A 96 15.31 -5.82 -8.27
CA ASP A 96 15.63 -6.61 -7.07
C ASP A 96 14.39 -7.19 -6.38
N LEU A 97 13.22 -7.18 -7.05
CA LEU A 97 11.95 -7.60 -6.44
C LEU A 97 12.03 -9.04 -5.90
N GLU A 98 12.56 -9.96 -6.67
CA GLU A 98 12.69 -11.37 -6.30
C GLU A 98 13.47 -11.55 -4.99
N ALA A 99 14.65 -10.94 -4.89
CA ALA A 99 15.48 -11.00 -3.67
C ALA A 99 14.79 -10.33 -2.47
N LEU A 100 14.05 -9.23 -2.72
CA LEU A 100 13.28 -8.55 -1.69
C LEU A 100 12.13 -9.41 -1.17
N LEU A 101 11.42 -10.13 -2.05
CA LEU A 101 10.32 -11.01 -1.67
C LEU A 101 10.82 -12.22 -0.86
N GLN A 102 11.94 -12.84 -1.26
CA GLN A 102 12.55 -13.92 -0.48
C GLN A 102 12.93 -13.45 0.93
N ARG A 103 13.52 -12.25 1.07
CA ARG A 103 13.84 -11.66 2.37
C ARG A 103 12.57 -11.34 3.18
N ALA A 104 11.52 -10.84 2.52
CA ALA A 104 10.24 -10.57 3.17
C ALA A 104 9.63 -11.84 3.78
N VAL A 105 9.66 -12.95 3.06
CA VAL A 105 9.22 -14.28 3.57
C VAL A 105 10.06 -14.70 4.79
N GLN A 106 11.38 -14.59 4.71
CA GLN A 106 12.28 -14.92 5.83
C GLN A 106 12.05 -14.03 7.07
N LYS A 107 11.55 -12.80 6.86
CA LYS A 107 11.19 -11.84 7.91
C LYS A 107 9.72 -11.93 8.34
N HIS A 108 9.00 -12.97 7.95
CA HIS A 108 7.60 -13.25 8.31
C HIS A 108 6.63 -12.13 7.93
N ILE A 109 6.89 -11.44 6.82
CA ILE A 109 5.95 -10.48 6.23
C ILE A 109 4.71 -11.23 5.72
N PHE A 110 3.53 -10.71 6.02
CA PHE A 110 2.26 -11.29 5.57
C PHE A 110 1.95 -10.97 4.11
N GLY A 111 2.25 -9.77 3.68
CA GLY A 111 1.91 -9.32 2.33
C GLY A 111 2.68 -8.06 1.93
N THR A 112 2.37 -7.54 0.77
CA THR A 112 3.08 -6.39 0.21
C THR A 112 2.13 -5.27 -0.18
N LYS A 113 2.69 -4.07 -0.41
CA LYS A 113 1.98 -2.92 -0.95
C LYS A 113 2.79 -2.26 -2.06
N MET A 114 2.11 -1.93 -3.15
CA MET A 114 2.70 -1.24 -4.29
C MET A 114 1.70 -0.23 -4.87
N ARG A 115 2.17 0.97 -5.28
CA ARG A 115 1.32 2.09 -5.66
C ARG A 115 1.62 2.58 -7.07
N SER A 116 0.55 2.78 -7.85
CA SER A 116 0.51 3.55 -9.10
C SER A 116 -0.48 4.70 -8.95
N VAL A 117 -0.46 5.69 -9.85
CA VAL A 117 -1.38 6.85 -9.79
C VAL A 117 -2.06 7.05 -11.13
N ILE A 118 -3.37 7.26 -11.10
CA ILE A 118 -4.23 7.59 -12.23
C ILE A 118 -4.65 9.05 -12.09
N LYS A 119 -4.34 9.88 -13.08
CA LYS A 119 -4.62 11.31 -13.09
C LYS A 119 -5.69 11.73 -14.09
N GLU A 120 -5.88 10.95 -15.17
CA GLU A 120 -6.82 11.25 -16.24
C GLU A 120 -7.59 9.99 -16.65
N ALA A 121 -8.80 10.17 -17.16
CA ALA A 121 -9.67 9.07 -17.60
C ALA A 121 -9.22 8.52 -18.97
N ASN A 122 -7.98 8.10 -19.08
CA ASN A 122 -7.42 7.47 -20.28
C ASN A 122 -7.51 5.93 -20.13
N PRO A 123 -8.38 5.25 -20.92
CA PRO A 123 -8.55 3.80 -20.80
C PRO A 123 -7.26 2.99 -21.02
N ALA A 124 -6.43 3.40 -21.99
CA ALA A 124 -5.17 2.71 -22.28
C ALA A 124 -4.17 2.84 -21.13
N GLY A 125 -4.05 4.05 -20.55
CA GLY A 125 -3.20 4.30 -19.40
C GLY A 125 -3.66 3.54 -18.15
N ILE A 126 -4.96 3.57 -17.84
CA ILE A 126 -5.54 2.84 -16.69
C ILE A 126 -5.34 1.34 -16.85
N LYS A 127 -5.55 0.81 -18.06
CA LYS A 127 -5.29 -0.60 -18.34
C LYS A 127 -3.82 -0.96 -18.07
N LYS A 128 -2.86 -0.15 -18.51
CA LYS A 128 -1.42 -0.38 -18.23
C LYS A 128 -1.10 -0.41 -16.74
N VAL A 129 -1.74 0.47 -15.94
CA VAL A 129 -1.61 0.46 -14.48
C VAL A 129 -2.07 -0.88 -13.92
N ILE A 130 -3.23 -1.36 -14.33
CA ILE A 130 -3.80 -2.59 -13.80
C ILE A 130 -3.03 -3.81 -14.30
N ASP A 131 -2.64 -3.86 -15.58
CA ASP A 131 -1.78 -4.91 -16.12
C ASP A 131 -0.49 -5.03 -15.29
N GLN A 132 0.23 -3.93 -15.04
CA GLN A 132 1.46 -3.92 -14.25
C GLN A 132 1.23 -4.36 -12.79
N GLN A 133 0.19 -3.83 -12.14
CA GLN A 133 -0.13 -4.16 -10.75
C GLN A 133 -0.47 -5.64 -10.57
N PHE A 134 -1.26 -6.22 -11.48
CA PHE A 134 -1.63 -7.63 -11.40
C PHE A 134 -0.48 -8.56 -11.80
N GLU A 135 0.33 -8.19 -12.80
CA GLU A 135 1.53 -8.96 -13.17
C GLU A 135 2.50 -9.09 -11.98
N ILE A 136 2.81 -7.97 -11.35
CA ILE A 136 3.68 -7.96 -10.16
C ILE A 136 2.98 -8.62 -8.97
N GLY A 137 1.68 -8.42 -8.81
CA GLY A 137 0.88 -9.10 -7.79
C GLY A 137 0.96 -10.62 -7.88
N LEU A 138 0.92 -11.18 -9.09
CA LEU A 138 1.09 -12.61 -9.32
C LEU A 138 2.51 -13.09 -8.98
N GLN A 139 3.56 -12.29 -9.25
CA GLN A 139 4.91 -12.61 -8.81
C GLN A 139 4.99 -12.68 -7.28
N ILE A 140 4.39 -11.70 -6.59
CA ILE A 140 4.33 -11.65 -5.13
C ILE A 140 3.59 -12.85 -4.55
N ALA A 141 2.43 -13.20 -5.12
CA ALA A 141 1.62 -14.33 -4.68
C ALA A 141 2.35 -15.68 -4.78
N LYS A 142 3.24 -15.88 -5.76
CA LYS A 142 4.08 -17.09 -5.88
C LYS A 142 5.01 -17.31 -4.67
N HIS A 143 5.31 -16.27 -3.92
CA HIS A 143 6.07 -16.35 -2.66
C HIS A 143 5.18 -16.59 -1.43
N GLY A 144 3.87 -16.82 -1.61
CA GLY A 144 2.93 -16.99 -0.50
C GLY A 144 2.55 -15.68 0.21
N LEU A 145 2.90 -14.52 -0.37
CA LEU A 145 2.57 -13.20 0.17
C LEU A 145 1.28 -12.66 -0.45
N VAL A 146 0.49 -11.93 0.32
CA VAL A 146 -0.75 -11.30 -0.16
C VAL A 146 -0.43 -9.90 -0.72
N PRO A 147 -0.55 -9.65 -2.04
CA PRO A 147 -0.32 -8.34 -2.61
C PRO A 147 -1.51 -7.40 -2.35
N ILE A 148 -1.22 -6.18 -1.90
CA ILE A 148 -2.15 -5.05 -1.93
C ILE A 148 -1.95 -4.33 -3.25
N ILE A 149 -2.94 -4.41 -4.12
CA ILE A 149 -3.05 -3.70 -5.41
C ILE A 149 -3.55 -2.29 -5.11
N GLU A 150 -2.72 -1.26 -5.36
CA GLU A 150 -3.02 0.15 -5.04
C GLU A 150 -2.95 1.05 -6.28
N PRO A 151 -3.91 0.97 -7.20
CA PRO A 151 -4.07 1.90 -8.31
C PRO A 151 -4.80 3.16 -7.81
N GLU A 152 -4.08 4.10 -7.23
CA GLU A 152 -4.65 5.33 -6.66
C GLU A 152 -5.20 6.23 -7.77
N VAL A 153 -6.47 6.62 -7.68
CA VAL A 153 -7.03 7.71 -8.48
C VAL A 153 -6.76 9.02 -7.76
N ASP A 154 -6.11 9.96 -8.44
CA ASP A 154 -5.82 11.29 -7.90
C ASP A 154 -7.14 12.01 -7.58
N ILE A 155 -7.31 12.45 -6.33
CA ILE A 155 -8.53 13.14 -5.88
C ILE A 155 -8.75 14.48 -6.60
N HIS A 156 -7.70 15.05 -7.20
CA HIS A 156 -7.74 16.30 -7.97
C HIS A 156 -7.94 16.06 -9.46
N SER A 157 -8.10 14.80 -9.89
CA SER A 157 -8.44 14.51 -11.29
C SER A 157 -9.77 15.16 -11.68
N PRO A 158 -9.81 15.93 -12.77
CA PRO A 158 -11.07 16.55 -13.23
C PRO A 158 -12.10 15.50 -13.66
N ASP A 159 -11.65 14.31 -14.03
CA ASP A 159 -12.46 13.19 -14.50
C ASP A 159 -12.47 12.02 -13.50
N LYS A 160 -12.31 12.29 -12.19
CA LYS A 160 -12.18 11.27 -11.14
C LYS A 160 -13.22 10.15 -11.26
N SER A 161 -14.49 10.49 -11.40
CA SER A 161 -15.57 9.49 -11.53
C SER A 161 -15.40 8.58 -12.75
N LYS A 162 -15.01 9.13 -13.89
CA LYS A 162 -14.71 8.33 -15.09
C LYS A 162 -13.49 7.45 -14.93
N CYS A 163 -12.43 7.95 -14.25
CA CYS A 163 -11.28 7.12 -13.89
C CYS A 163 -11.70 5.91 -13.07
N GLU A 164 -12.59 6.13 -12.10
CA GLU A 164 -13.09 5.10 -11.19
C GLU A 164 -13.93 4.04 -11.92
N ASP A 165 -14.77 4.45 -12.87
CA ASP A 165 -15.57 3.51 -13.68
C ASP A 165 -14.69 2.62 -14.57
N ILE A 166 -13.70 3.21 -15.24
CA ILE A 166 -12.72 2.46 -16.05
C ILE A 166 -11.91 1.53 -15.16
N LEU A 167 -11.40 2.05 -14.04
CA LEU A 167 -10.62 1.28 -13.07
C LEU A 167 -11.39 0.07 -12.53
N LYS A 168 -12.65 0.26 -12.14
CA LYS A 168 -13.53 -0.80 -11.67
C LYS A 168 -13.66 -1.92 -12.69
N LYS A 169 -13.89 -1.55 -13.97
CA LYS A 169 -13.99 -2.52 -15.07
C LYS A 169 -12.69 -3.32 -15.22
N GLU A 170 -11.55 -2.64 -15.28
CA GLU A 170 -10.25 -3.29 -15.44
C GLU A 170 -9.91 -4.22 -14.26
N ILE A 171 -10.17 -3.81 -13.03
CA ILE A 171 -9.99 -4.66 -11.83
C ILE A 171 -10.85 -5.93 -11.94
N ARG A 172 -12.13 -5.81 -12.29
CA ARG A 172 -13.05 -6.94 -12.45
C ARG A 172 -12.52 -7.95 -13.48
N GLU A 173 -12.07 -7.45 -14.64
CA GLU A 173 -11.56 -8.31 -15.71
C GLU A 173 -10.26 -9.04 -15.32
N HIS A 174 -9.42 -8.41 -14.48
CA HIS A 174 -8.18 -9.04 -14.00
C HIS A 174 -8.44 -10.04 -12.87
N ILE A 175 -9.33 -9.73 -11.93
CA ILE A 175 -9.73 -10.68 -10.89
C ILE A 175 -10.34 -11.95 -11.52
N ALA A 176 -11.17 -11.82 -12.56
CA ALA A 176 -11.76 -12.95 -13.25
C ALA A 176 -10.73 -13.90 -13.90
N LYS A 177 -9.50 -13.44 -14.11
CA LYS A 177 -8.39 -14.22 -14.69
C LYS A 177 -7.39 -14.71 -13.65
N LEU A 178 -7.56 -14.36 -12.37
CA LEU A 178 -6.65 -14.83 -11.33
C LEU A 178 -6.71 -16.36 -11.17
N PRO A 179 -5.58 -17.02 -10.93
CA PRO A 179 -5.58 -18.41 -10.48
C PRO A 179 -6.41 -18.55 -9.19
N LYS A 180 -7.13 -19.67 -9.04
CA LYS A 180 -8.11 -19.84 -7.95
C LYS A 180 -7.53 -19.78 -6.53
N ASP A 181 -6.24 -20.08 -6.38
CA ASP A 181 -5.49 -20.10 -5.14
C ASP A 181 -4.83 -18.75 -4.80
N VAL A 182 -4.91 -17.78 -5.71
CA VAL A 182 -4.33 -16.44 -5.49
C VAL A 182 -5.30 -15.55 -4.71
N LEU A 183 -4.82 -14.99 -3.61
CA LEU A 183 -5.51 -14.00 -2.80
C LEU A 183 -4.85 -12.63 -2.96
N ILE A 184 -5.66 -11.60 -3.06
CA ILE A 184 -5.22 -10.20 -3.15
C ILE A 184 -5.96 -9.32 -2.15
N MET A 185 -5.43 -8.13 -1.90
CA MET A 185 -6.17 -7.03 -1.30
C MET A 185 -6.22 -5.85 -2.28
N LEU A 186 -7.27 -5.06 -2.20
CA LEU A 186 -7.40 -3.82 -2.96
C LEU A 186 -7.27 -2.62 -2.02
N LYS A 187 -6.48 -1.64 -2.40
CA LYS A 187 -6.38 -0.35 -1.71
C LYS A 187 -6.70 0.76 -2.68
N LEU A 188 -7.86 1.38 -2.54
CA LEU A 188 -8.46 2.27 -3.53
C LEU A 188 -8.71 3.65 -2.93
N SER A 189 -8.66 4.69 -3.77
CA SER A 189 -9.13 6.02 -3.38
C SER A 189 -10.60 5.94 -2.99
N ILE A 190 -11.01 6.69 -1.96
CA ILE A 190 -12.43 6.78 -1.60
C ILE A 190 -13.21 7.21 -2.84
N PRO A 191 -14.19 6.43 -3.31
CA PRO A 191 -14.83 6.69 -4.60
C PRO A 191 -15.77 7.88 -4.56
N THR A 192 -16.02 8.47 -5.74
CA THR A 192 -16.98 9.56 -5.92
C THR A 192 -18.42 9.08 -5.68
N GLN A 193 -18.73 7.88 -6.15
CA GLN A 193 -20.02 7.23 -5.92
C GLN A 193 -19.92 6.25 -4.76
N ALA A 194 -20.80 6.37 -3.78
CA ALA A 194 -20.86 5.41 -2.67
C ALA A 194 -21.08 3.97 -3.18
N ASP A 195 -20.51 3.00 -2.47
CA ASP A 195 -20.60 1.57 -2.80
C ASP A 195 -20.01 1.15 -4.17
N LEU A 196 -19.28 2.03 -4.86
CA LEU A 196 -18.76 1.75 -6.21
C LEU A 196 -18.00 0.42 -6.29
N TYR A 197 -17.19 0.12 -5.27
CA TYR A 197 -16.32 -1.05 -5.24
C TYR A 197 -16.85 -2.22 -4.40
N LYS A 198 -18.12 -2.15 -3.98
CA LYS A 198 -18.76 -3.15 -3.10
C LYS A 198 -18.71 -4.56 -3.67
N GLU A 199 -18.86 -4.72 -4.99
CA GLU A 199 -18.78 -6.02 -5.66
C GLU A 199 -17.49 -6.79 -5.40
N PHE A 200 -16.38 -6.09 -5.09
CA PHE A 200 -15.11 -6.74 -4.79
C PHE A 200 -15.03 -7.28 -3.36
N ILE A 201 -15.87 -6.77 -2.45
CA ILE A 201 -15.90 -7.21 -1.04
C ILE A 201 -16.39 -8.66 -0.95
N ASP A 202 -17.33 -9.02 -1.80
CA ASP A 202 -17.94 -10.37 -1.81
C ASP A 202 -17.13 -11.39 -2.66
N ASN A 203 -16.06 -10.96 -3.30
CA ASN A 203 -15.23 -11.85 -4.11
C ASN A 203 -14.30 -12.68 -3.22
N PRO A 204 -14.32 -14.04 -3.30
CA PRO A 204 -13.54 -14.91 -2.42
C PRO A 204 -12.02 -14.77 -2.57
N GLN A 205 -11.53 -14.20 -3.66
CA GLN A 205 -10.10 -13.95 -3.89
C GLN A 205 -9.65 -12.57 -3.39
N VAL A 206 -10.59 -11.72 -2.96
CA VAL A 206 -10.30 -10.40 -2.39
C VAL A 206 -10.44 -10.46 -0.86
N VAL A 207 -9.31 -10.61 -0.18
CA VAL A 207 -9.27 -10.72 1.29
C VAL A 207 -9.87 -9.47 1.95
N ARG A 208 -9.59 -8.27 1.38
CA ARG A 208 -10.13 -7.01 1.87
C ARG A 208 -10.02 -5.90 0.83
N VAL A 209 -11.01 -5.03 0.84
CA VAL A 209 -10.96 -3.72 0.17
C VAL A 209 -10.73 -2.67 1.25
N VAL A 210 -9.70 -1.84 1.10
CA VAL A 210 -9.39 -0.73 2.01
C VAL A 210 -9.34 0.58 1.25
N ALA A 211 -9.74 1.66 1.91
CA ALA A 211 -9.71 3.00 1.33
C ALA A 211 -8.40 3.73 1.66
N LEU A 212 -7.98 4.63 0.77
CA LEU A 212 -6.95 5.63 1.04
C LEU A 212 -7.55 7.04 0.91
N SER A 213 -7.06 7.99 1.71
CA SER A 213 -7.57 9.37 1.68
C SER A 213 -7.15 10.15 0.42
N GLY A 214 -6.00 9.81 -0.18
CA GLY A 214 -5.51 10.46 -1.41
C GLY A 214 -5.15 11.94 -1.27
N GLY A 215 -5.20 12.50 -0.05
CA GLY A 215 -4.94 13.92 0.22
C GLY A 215 -6.12 14.69 0.81
N TYR A 216 -7.29 14.08 0.92
CA TYR A 216 -8.38 14.65 1.72
C TYR A 216 -7.93 14.89 3.17
N SER A 217 -8.47 15.92 3.81
CA SER A 217 -8.33 16.08 5.27
C SER A 217 -8.90 14.84 5.99
N ARG A 218 -8.52 14.64 7.24
CA ARG A 218 -9.03 13.51 8.03
C ARG A 218 -10.55 13.57 8.17
N GLU A 219 -11.09 14.76 8.39
CA GLU A 219 -12.53 15.01 8.54
C GLU A 219 -13.28 14.70 7.26
N GLU A 220 -12.79 15.17 6.10
CA GLU A 220 -13.39 14.89 4.79
C GLU A 220 -13.30 13.40 4.45
N ALA A 221 -12.13 12.78 4.64
CA ALA A 221 -11.94 11.36 4.36
C ALA A 221 -12.89 10.49 5.20
N ASN A 222 -13.04 10.79 6.49
CA ASN A 222 -13.97 10.07 7.38
C ASN A 222 -15.43 10.26 6.96
N ALA A 223 -15.83 11.49 6.60
CA ALA A 223 -17.19 11.78 6.14
C ALA A 223 -17.54 11.07 4.83
N LEU A 224 -16.56 10.96 3.90
CA LEU A 224 -16.73 10.23 2.64
C LEU A 224 -16.75 8.71 2.88
N LEU A 225 -15.85 8.21 3.71
CA LEU A 225 -15.76 6.78 4.02
C LEU A 225 -17.03 6.27 4.73
N ALA A 226 -17.64 7.08 5.58
CA ALA A 226 -18.88 6.70 6.27
C ALA A 226 -20.10 6.51 5.34
N LYS A 227 -19.97 6.89 4.05
CA LYS A 227 -21.00 6.72 3.02
C LYS A 227 -20.75 5.52 2.12
N ASN A 228 -19.62 4.82 2.32
CA ASN A 228 -19.17 3.69 1.48
C ASN A 228 -19.20 2.36 2.21
#